data_90abd409660473a1069dd9551948926d
#
_entry.id   90abd409660473a1069dd9551948926d
#
_cell.length_a   1.000
_cell.length_b   1.000
_cell.length_c   1.000
_cell.angle_alpha   90.00
_cell.angle_beta   90.00
_cell.angle_gamma   90.00
#
_symmetry.space_group_name_H-M   'P 1'
#
loop_
_entity.id
_entity.type
_entity.pdbx_description
1 polymer ?
#
loop_
_entity_poly.entity_id
_entity_poly.type
_entity_poly.pdbx_seq_one_letter_code
_entity_poly.pdbx_strand_id
1 'polypeptide(L)'
;MFYYQLKKQEMARLHFLRLFLLGNFASAFNVLVIGGTRFSGAYLWKELYDRGHSVTVYNRGKTDPKPVIRESDEAFQARIAAATALKADRKDPEQLKELIDPSKFDYVFDMNAREESDTKPLAELFVGQASFKQYVFMSSAGVYLKSDEMPHLERDPVDPTSRHKGKLNSEDCLKELGLPWCSFRPTYICGPQNYNPVERFFFERVDADRPVCIPGHGQHLTGLGHVEDLAVAMANVIGREDRTTGNVYNVQNTQAITFDGVAKTAAKVVGKEAEIIHYEPKDFAFPEGKKVC
;
A
#
# COMPACT_ATOMS: atom_id res chain seq x y z
N MET A 1 -13.45 -8.78 31.33
CA MET A 1 -13.43 -9.49 30.05
C MET A 1 -12.49 -8.82 29.02
N PHE A 2 -12.52 -7.51 28.88
CA PHE A 2 -11.66 -6.74 27.96
C PHE A 2 -10.15 -6.83 28.27
N TYR A 3 -9.76 -6.80 29.54
CA TYR A 3 -8.37 -6.90 30.01
C TYR A 3 -7.73 -8.28 29.72
N TYR A 4 -8.54 -9.33 29.69
CA TYR A 4 -8.11 -10.70 29.39
C TYR A 4 -7.86 -10.91 27.88
N GLN A 5 -8.62 -10.25 27.04
CA GLN A 5 -8.43 -10.23 25.59
C GLN A 5 -7.15 -9.49 25.20
N LEU A 6 -6.86 -8.34 25.82
CA LEU A 6 -5.63 -7.58 25.59
C LEU A 6 -4.37 -8.37 25.99
N LYS A 7 -4.38 -9.04 27.15
CA LYS A 7 -3.28 -9.92 27.57
C LYS A 7 -3.08 -11.12 26.65
N LYS A 8 -4.15 -11.68 26.11
CA LYS A 8 -4.09 -12.81 25.16
C LYS A 8 -3.49 -12.37 23.82
N GLN A 9 -3.79 -11.14 23.35
CA GLN A 9 -3.18 -10.56 22.16
C GLN A 9 -1.71 -10.18 22.38
N GLU A 10 -1.35 -9.66 23.55
CA GLU A 10 0.05 -9.41 23.90
C GLU A 10 0.86 -10.70 24.02
N MET A 11 0.30 -11.74 24.65
CA MET A 11 0.95 -13.05 24.76
C MET A 11 1.07 -13.75 23.40
N ALA A 12 0.09 -13.62 22.52
CA ALA A 12 0.18 -14.12 21.16
C ALA A 12 1.24 -13.36 20.34
N ARG A 13 1.34 -12.01 20.50
CA ARG A 13 2.42 -11.21 19.91
C ARG A 13 3.80 -11.60 20.44
N LEU A 14 3.94 -11.82 21.75
CA LEU A 14 5.20 -12.27 22.35
C LEU A 14 5.57 -13.70 21.96
N HIS A 15 4.60 -14.59 21.76
CA HIS A 15 4.83 -15.95 21.26
C HIS A 15 5.23 -15.93 19.77
N PHE A 16 4.60 -15.08 18.97
CA PHE A 16 4.98 -14.85 17.57
C PHE A 16 6.38 -14.24 17.47
N LEU A 17 6.73 -13.27 18.34
CA LEU A 17 8.09 -12.71 18.41
C LEU A 17 9.14 -13.76 18.85
N ARG A 18 8.80 -14.65 19.78
CA ARG A 18 9.74 -15.72 20.22
C ARG A 18 9.94 -16.81 19.16
N LEU A 19 8.91 -17.15 18.39
CA LEU A 19 9.07 -18.06 17.23
C LEU A 19 9.87 -17.42 16.09
N PHE A 20 9.85 -16.08 15.96
CA PHE A 20 10.66 -15.34 15.00
C PHE A 20 12.15 -15.28 15.40
N LEU A 21 12.47 -15.33 16.68
CA LEU A 21 13.85 -15.30 17.19
C LEU A 21 14.57 -16.65 17.15
N LEU A 22 13.87 -17.75 16.83
CA LEU A 22 14.43 -19.11 16.80
C LEU A 22 14.43 -19.77 15.42
N GLY A 23 14.01 -19.08 14.36
CA GLY A 23 13.95 -19.67 13.03
C GLY A 23 14.41 -18.72 11.93
N ASN A 24 15.57 -19.02 11.37
CA ASN A 24 16.21 -18.45 10.20
C ASN A 24 16.73 -17.01 10.37
N PHE A 25 18.05 -16.86 10.44
CA PHE A 25 18.74 -15.68 9.91
C PHE A 25 18.36 -15.58 8.43
N ALA A 26 17.27 -14.91 8.13
CA ALA A 26 16.94 -14.56 6.76
C ALA A 26 18.12 -13.74 6.23
N SER A 27 18.71 -14.17 5.14
CA SER A 27 19.79 -13.44 4.49
C SER A 27 19.37 -11.99 4.32
N ALA A 28 20.23 -11.05 4.68
CA ALA A 28 19.99 -9.65 4.38
C ALA A 28 20.02 -9.48 2.87
N PHE A 29 18.98 -8.87 2.31
CA PHE A 29 18.88 -8.62 0.87
C PHE A 29 19.02 -7.13 0.60
N ASN A 30 19.49 -6.79 -0.59
CA ASN A 30 19.55 -5.42 -1.10
C ASN A 30 18.24 -5.09 -1.82
N VAL A 31 17.51 -4.14 -1.29
CA VAL A 31 16.16 -3.81 -1.74
C VAL A 31 16.10 -2.38 -2.25
N LEU A 32 15.60 -2.20 -3.47
CA LEU A 32 15.30 -0.90 -4.06
C LEU A 32 13.81 -0.58 -3.85
N VAL A 33 13.52 0.53 -3.17
CA VAL A 33 12.14 1.01 -2.94
C VAL A 33 11.92 2.30 -3.72
N ILE A 34 11.04 2.25 -4.72
CA ILE A 34 10.64 3.42 -5.50
C ILE A 34 9.44 4.09 -4.82
N GLY A 35 9.61 5.33 -4.33
CA GLY A 35 8.56 6.06 -3.62
C GLY A 35 8.46 5.74 -2.12
N GLY A 36 9.59 5.43 -1.47
CA GLY A 36 9.67 5.02 -0.06
C GLY A 36 9.54 6.14 0.99
N THR A 37 9.31 7.41 0.62
CA THR A 37 9.34 8.53 1.59
C THR A 37 7.97 8.99 2.06
N ARG A 38 6.88 8.44 1.55
CA ARG A 38 5.51 8.85 1.90
C ARG A 38 4.61 7.65 2.15
N PHE A 39 3.73 7.77 3.12
CA PHE A 39 2.64 6.85 3.45
C PHE A 39 3.03 5.37 3.28
N SER A 40 2.35 4.59 2.44
CA SER A 40 2.59 3.15 2.26
C SER A 40 4.06 2.80 1.97
N GLY A 41 4.77 3.64 1.21
CA GLY A 41 6.20 3.43 0.96
C GLY A 41 7.06 3.64 2.21
N ALA A 42 6.72 4.61 3.07
CA ALA A 42 7.46 4.85 4.32
C ALA A 42 7.28 3.69 5.32
N TYR A 43 6.07 3.13 5.41
CA TYR A 43 5.78 1.95 6.23
C TYR A 43 6.49 0.70 5.69
N LEU A 44 6.49 0.50 4.37
CA LEU A 44 7.23 -0.61 3.75
C LEU A 44 8.74 -0.48 3.99
N TRP A 45 9.31 0.71 3.80
CA TRP A 45 10.72 0.94 4.08
C TRP A 45 11.07 0.60 5.53
N LYS A 46 10.23 1.03 6.49
CA LYS A 46 10.43 0.68 7.89
C LYS A 46 10.38 -0.83 8.12
N GLU A 47 9.38 -1.50 7.58
CA GLU A 47 9.22 -2.95 7.71
C GLU A 47 10.42 -3.72 7.15
N LEU A 48 10.92 -3.32 5.98
CA LEU A 48 12.11 -3.92 5.37
C LEU A 48 13.37 -3.68 6.21
N TYR A 49 13.53 -2.46 6.74
CA TYR A 49 14.64 -2.12 7.64
C TYR A 49 14.59 -2.94 8.93
N ASP A 50 13.43 -3.05 9.57
CA ASP A 50 13.25 -3.81 10.80
C ASP A 50 13.54 -5.32 10.62
N ARG A 51 13.36 -5.83 9.39
CA ARG A 51 13.73 -7.20 9.02
C ARG A 51 15.21 -7.36 8.70
N GLY A 52 16.00 -6.30 8.76
CA GLY A 52 17.46 -6.34 8.55
C GLY A 52 17.89 -6.30 7.09
N HIS A 53 17.01 -5.86 6.17
CA HIS A 53 17.39 -5.68 4.77
C HIS A 53 18.11 -4.36 4.54
N SER A 54 19.03 -4.34 3.57
CA SER A 54 19.68 -3.11 3.09
C SER A 54 18.75 -2.38 2.13
N VAL A 55 18.27 -1.20 2.49
CA VAL A 55 17.27 -0.48 1.72
C VAL A 55 17.87 0.73 1.01
N THR A 56 17.69 0.78 -0.31
CA THR A 56 17.92 1.97 -1.13
C THR A 56 16.58 2.58 -1.48
N VAL A 57 16.37 3.85 -1.15
CA VAL A 57 15.14 4.58 -1.47
C VAL A 57 15.37 5.49 -2.66
N TYR A 58 14.60 5.28 -3.72
CA TYR A 58 14.62 6.14 -4.91
C TYR A 58 13.38 7.03 -4.96
N ASN A 59 13.57 8.34 -5.02
CA ASN A 59 12.48 9.32 -5.09
C ASN A 59 12.95 10.66 -5.67
N ARG A 60 12.00 11.56 -5.96
CA ARG A 60 12.29 12.89 -6.54
C ARG A 60 12.86 13.91 -5.56
N GLY A 61 13.04 13.57 -4.30
CA GLY A 61 13.52 14.51 -3.29
C GLY A 61 12.55 15.64 -2.91
N LYS A 62 11.27 15.56 -3.32
CA LYS A 62 10.25 16.61 -3.05
C LYS A 62 9.58 16.49 -1.69
N THR A 63 9.78 15.38 -0.99
CA THR A 63 9.15 15.12 0.30
C THR A 63 10.19 14.48 1.20
N ASP A 64 10.47 15.14 2.29
CA ASP A 64 11.35 14.58 3.31
C ASP A 64 10.66 13.41 4.02
N PRO A 65 11.39 12.34 4.33
CA PRO A 65 10.84 11.24 5.11
C PRO A 65 10.46 11.73 6.51
N LYS A 66 9.46 11.06 7.08
CA LYS A 66 8.99 11.30 8.44
C LYS A 66 8.93 9.99 9.21
N PRO A 67 9.05 10.02 10.56
CA PRO A 67 8.82 8.83 11.36
C PRO A 67 7.41 8.32 11.12
N VAL A 68 7.25 6.99 11.03
CA VAL A 68 5.92 6.38 10.98
C VAL A 68 5.35 6.29 12.40
N ILE A 69 4.06 5.94 12.52
CA ILE A 69 3.42 5.86 13.83
C ILE A 69 4.18 4.90 14.76
N ARG A 70 4.35 5.30 16.01
CA ARG A 70 5.07 4.56 17.07
C ARG A 70 6.57 4.32 16.78
N GLU A 71 7.15 4.94 15.78
CA GLU A 71 8.59 4.98 15.58
C GLU A 71 9.17 6.12 16.41
N SER A 72 10.14 5.83 17.30
CA SER A 72 10.84 6.88 18.03
C SER A 72 11.77 7.69 17.13
N ASP A 73 12.12 8.90 17.54
CA ASP A 73 13.03 9.75 16.77
C ASP A 73 14.39 9.06 16.59
N GLU A 74 14.89 8.35 17.59
CA GLU A 74 16.16 7.62 17.53
C GLU A 74 16.07 6.47 16.50
N ALA A 75 14.98 5.70 16.53
CA ALA A 75 14.76 4.60 15.57
C ALA A 75 14.63 5.15 14.14
N PHE A 76 13.93 6.27 13.99
CA PHE A 76 13.81 6.94 12.70
C PHE A 76 15.17 7.42 12.16
N GLN A 77 15.99 8.08 13.00
CA GLN A 77 17.32 8.53 12.59
C GLN A 77 18.23 7.35 12.24
N ALA A 78 18.17 6.26 12.99
CA ALA A 78 18.92 5.04 12.68
C ALA A 78 18.52 4.46 11.30
N ARG A 79 17.22 4.41 11.00
CA ARG A 79 16.69 3.95 9.70
C ARG A 79 17.13 4.86 8.55
N ILE A 80 17.12 6.19 8.75
CA ILE A 80 17.61 7.16 7.77
C ILE A 80 19.11 6.96 7.50
N ALA A 81 19.91 6.83 8.57
CA ALA A 81 21.35 6.67 8.44
C ALA A 81 21.76 5.34 7.77
N ALA A 82 20.95 4.30 7.92
CA ALA A 82 21.20 2.98 7.31
C ALA A 82 20.81 2.90 5.83
N ALA A 83 20.02 3.86 5.32
CA ALA A 83 19.50 3.80 3.95
C ALA A 83 20.38 4.58 2.97
N THR A 84 20.46 4.06 1.74
CA THR A 84 20.95 4.85 0.60
C THR A 84 19.79 5.61 -0.03
N ALA A 85 19.94 6.93 -0.23
CA ALA A 85 18.93 7.76 -0.87
C ALA A 85 19.38 8.18 -2.30
N LEU A 86 18.63 7.76 -3.30
CA LEU A 86 18.80 8.17 -4.69
C LEU A 86 17.70 9.20 -5.04
N LYS A 87 18.13 10.36 -5.58
CA LYS A 87 17.19 11.47 -5.87
C LYS A 87 17.18 11.76 -7.37
N ALA A 88 16.12 11.33 -8.06
CA ALA A 88 15.86 11.65 -9.45
C ALA A 88 14.39 11.45 -9.81
N ASP A 89 14.00 11.90 -11.02
CA ASP A 89 12.65 11.63 -11.54
C ASP A 89 12.64 10.27 -12.26
N ARG A 90 11.74 9.37 -11.86
CA ARG A 90 11.56 8.07 -12.53
C ARG A 90 11.16 8.19 -14.01
N LYS A 91 10.67 9.34 -14.41
CA LYS A 91 10.31 9.65 -15.80
C LYS A 91 11.49 10.06 -16.67
N ASP A 92 12.67 10.12 -16.09
CA ASP A 92 13.92 10.36 -16.81
C ASP A 92 14.70 9.02 -16.91
N PRO A 93 14.62 8.33 -18.07
CA PRO A 93 15.28 7.02 -18.24
C PRO A 93 16.81 7.08 -18.17
N GLU A 94 17.41 8.22 -18.51
CA GLU A 94 18.86 8.35 -18.45
C GLU A 94 19.34 8.47 -17.01
N GLN A 95 18.63 9.25 -16.16
CA GLN A 95 18.90 9.28 -14.72
C GLN A 95 18.66 7.92 -14.05
N LEU A 96 17.66 7.17 -14.49
CA LEU A 96 17.44 5.80 -13.98
C LEU A 96 18.66 4.92 -14.24
N LYS A 97 19.17 4.91 -15.48
CA LYS A 97 20.35 4.11 -15.90
C LYS A 97 21.62 4.55 -15.20
N GLU A 98 21.79 5.85 -14.98
CA GLU A 98 22.98 6.41 -14.32
C GLU A 98 23.03 6.04 -12.84
N LEU A 99 21.89 6.12 -12.15
CA LEU A 99 21.82 5.98 -10.69
C LEU A 99 21.56 4.57 -10.20
N ILE A 100 20.95 3.72 -11.03
CA ILE A 100 20.55 2.37 -10.64
C ILE A 100 21.46 1.37 -11.35
N ASP A 101 22.36 0.76 -10.57
CA ASP A 101 23.09 -0.43 -10.97
C ASP A 101 22.25 -1.66 -10.59
N PRO A 102 21.56 -2.33 -11.54
CA PRO A 102 20.62 -3.40 -11.23
C PRO A 102 21.30 -4.62 -10.60
N SER A 103 22.61 -4.81 -10.80
CA SER A 103 23.36 -5.93 -10.23
C SER A 103 23.48 -5.86 -8.70
N LYS A 104 23.21 -4.69 -8.12
CA LYS A 104 23.27 -4.44 -6.66
C LYS A 104 22.00 -4.77 -5.92
N PHE A 105 20.89 -5.10 -6.62
CA PHE A 105 19.60 -5.28 -5.99
C PHE A 105 19.06 -6.69 -6.21
N ASP A 106 18.58 -7.28 -5.13
CA ASP A 106 17.86 -8.54 -5.14
C ASP A 106 16.37 -8.34 -5.43
N TYR A 107 15.78 -7.26 -4.93
CA TYR A 107 14.35 -6.93 -5.05
C TYR A 107 14.12 -5.47 -5.40
N VAL A 108 13.06 -5.24 -6.17
CA VAL A 108 12.49 -3.91 -6.40
C VAL A 108 11.08 -3.87 -5.83
N PHE A 109 10.75 -2.85 -5.06
CA PHE A 109 9.39 -2.52 -4.64
C PHE A 109 8.98 -1.20 -5.28
N ASP A 110 8.09 -1.27 -6.26
CA ASP A 110 7.57 -0.09 -6.96
C ASP A 110 6.24 0.35 -6.37
N MET A 111 6.30 1.38 -5.52
CA MET A 111 5.17 1.86 -4.71
C MET A 111 4.33 2.93 -5.39
N ASN A 112 4.80 3.54 -6.48
CA ASN A 112 4.16 4.75 -6.98
C ASN A 112 4.00 4.86 -8.50
N ALA A 113 4.31 3.84 -9.29
CA ALA A 113 3.99 3.86 -10.72
C ALA A 113 2.47 3.89 -10.95
N ARG A 114 2.02 4.64 -11.92
CA ARG A 114 0.61 4.79 -12.27
C ARG A 114 0.30 4.31 -13.69
N GLU A 115 1.30 4.35 -14.54
CA GLU A 115 1.22 4.01 -15.95
C GLU A 115 2.38 3.08 -16.32
N GLU A 116 2.23 2.35 -17.43
CA GLU A 116 3.30 1.52 -17.99
C GLU A 116 4.59 2.33 -18.22
N SER A 117 4.45 3.57 -18.72
CA SER A 117 5.57 4.47 -18.94
C SER A 117 6.35 4.84 -17.66
N ASP A 118 5.73 4.68 -16.49
CA ASP A 118 6.44 4.81 -15.22
C ASP A 118 7.19 3.50 -14.86
N THR A 119 6.66 2.34 -15.24
CA THR A 119 7.17 1.02 -14.82
C THR A 119 8.27 0.50 -15.76
N LYS A 120 8.03 0.58 -17.08
CA LYS A 120 8.85 -0.05 -18.11
C LYS A 120 10.33 0.36 -18.08
N PRO A 121 10.69 1.67 -18.01
CA PRO A 121 12.11 2.07 -18.03
C PRO A 121 12.90 1.51 -16.85
N LEU A 122 12.28 1.41 -15.69
CA LEU A 122 12.90 0.82 -14.50
C LEU A 122 12.98 -0.71 -14.61
N ALA A 123 11.90 -1.35 -15.03
CA ALA A 123 11.81 -2.80 -15.13
C ALA A 123 12.82 -3.37 -16.15
N GLU A 124 13.01 -2.69 -17.28
CA GLU A 124 13.98 -3.08 -18.32
C GLU A 124 15.41 -3.19 -17.78
N LEU A 125 15.80 -2.42 -16.76
CA LEU A 125 17.13 -2.50 -16.15
C LEU A 125 17.40 -3.87 -15.52
N PHE A 126 16.36 -4.55 -15.07
CA PHE A 126 16.46 -5.84 -14.35
C PHE A 126 16.30 -7.07 -15.25
N VAL A 127 15.99 -6.88 -16.54
CA VAL A 127 15.88 -8.00 -17.49
C VAL A 127 17.24 -8.67 -17.67
N GLY A 128 17.26 -10.00 -17.50
CA GLY A 128 18.48 -10.79 -17.65
C GLY A 128 19.47 -10.71 -16.48
N GLN A 129 19.15 -10.02 -15.39
CA GLN A 129 20.00 -9.99 -14.19
C GLN A 129 19.86 -11.28 -13.39
N ALA A 130 20.90 -12.10 -13.39
CA ALA A 130 20.86 -13.45 -12.78
C ALA A 130 20.66 -13.45 -11.25
N SER A 131 21.11 -12.39 -10.55
CA SER A 131 20.94 -12.24 -9.10
C SER A 131 19.58 -11.68 -8.70
N PHE A 132 18.82 -11.12 -9.64
CA PHE A 132 17.54 -10.46 -9.38
C PHE A 132 16.46 -11.48 -9.03
N LYS A 133 15.79 -11.28 -7.91
CA LYS A 133 14.83 -12.23 -7.35
C LYS A 133 13.40 -11.88 -7.67
N GLN A 134 12.99 -10.62 -7.47
CA GLN A 134 11.59 -10.26 -7.75
C GLN A 134 11.35 -8.75 -7.87
N TYR A 135 10.45 -8.38 -8.79
CA TYR A 135 9.84 -7.07 -8.93
C TYR A 135 8.46 -7.08 -8.27
N VAL A 136 8.30 -6.33 -7.19
CA VAL A 136 7.07 -6.25 -6.40
C VAL A 136 6.35 -4.94 -6.73
N PHE A 137 5.18 -5.04 -7.33
CA PHE A 137 4.45 -3.89 -7.84
C PHE A 137 3.24 -3.54 -6.98
N MET A 138 3.09 -2.25 -6.65
CA MET A 138 1.89 -1.74 -6.00
C MET A 138 0.84 -1.36 -7.04
N SER A 139 -0.09 -2.25 -7.29
CA SER A 139 -1.25 -2.04 -8.15
C SER A 139 -2.45 -1.44 -7.39
N SER A 140 -3.67 -1.80 -7.71
CA SER A 140 -4.90 -1.33 -7.07
C SER A 140 -6.06 -2.29 -7.31
N ALA A 141 -6.91 -2.54 -6.32
CA ALA A 141 -8.17 -3.25 -6.51
C ALA A 141 -9.17 -2.47 -7.40
N GLY A 142 -8.93 -1.19 -7.65
CA GLY A 142 -9.72 -0.40 -8.59
C GLY A 142 -9.60 -0.82 -10.06
N VAL A 143 -8.82 -1.86 -10.37
CA VAL A 143 -8.71 -2.45 -11.71
C VAL A 143 -9.80 -3.45 -12.03
N TYR A 144 -10.54 -3.96 -11.05
CA TYR A 144 -11.60 -4.94 -11.28
C TYR A 144 -12.85 -4.33 -11.94
N LEU A 145 -13.53 -5.15 -12.72
CA LEU A 145 -14.91 -4.84 -13.15
C LEU A 145 -15.81 -4.73 -11.91
N LYS A 146 -16.80 -3.85 -11.99
CA LYS A 146 -17.84 -3.79 -10.96
C LYS A 146 -18.58 -5.12 -10.90
N SER A 147 -18.82 -5.61 -9.70
CA SER A 147 -19.53 -6.86 -9.44
C SER A 147 -20.44 -6.69 -8.23
N ASP A 148 -21.54 -7.43 -8.22
CA ASP A 148 -22.39 -7.57 -7.03
C ASP A 148 -21.84 -8.65 -6.08
N GLU A 149 -20.84 -9.42 -6.52
CA GLU A 149 -20.15 -10.41 -5.71
C GLU A 149 -18.89 -9.76 -5.08
N MET A 150 -18.83 -9.77 -3.75
CA MET A 150 -17.75 -9.18 -2.98
C MET A 150 -17.32 -10.13 -1.84
N PRO A 151 -16.05 -10.16 -1.46
CA PRO A 151 -14.90 -9.40 -2.03
C PRO A 151 -14.45 -9.95 -3.39
N HIS A 152 -13.84 -9.10 -4.20
CA HIS A 152 -13.16 -9.55 -5.43
C HIS A 152 -12.08 -10.57 -5.12
N LEU A 153 -12.00 -11.59 -5.98
CA LEU A 153 -10.89 -12.55 -6.00
C LEU A 153 -9.86 -12.11 -7.05
N GLU A 154 -8.63 -12.56 -6.91
CA GLU A 154 -7.53 -12.19 -7.83
C GLU A 154 -7.76 -12.65 -9.28
N ARG A 155 -8.58 -13.68 -9.48
CA ARG A 155 -9.00 -14.23 -10.79
C ARG A 155 -10.19 -13.51 -11.41
N ASP A 156 -10.81 -12.57 -10.68
CA ASP A 156 -11.99 -11.88 -11.19
C ASP A 156 -11.65 -11.01 -12.41
N PRO A 157 -12.62 -10.79 -13.31
CA PRO A 157 -12.40 -9.97 -14.48
C PRO A 157 -11.96 -8.55 -14.14
N VAL A 158 -11.01 -8.03 -14.92
CA VAL A 158 -10.51 -6.67 -14.80
C VAL A 158 -11.15 -5.75 -15.85
N ASP A 159 -11.24 -4.47 -15.55
CA ASP A 159 -11.81 -3.44 -16.41
C ASP A 159 -10.70 -2.69 -17.18
N PRO A 160 -10.52 -2.97 -18.50
CA PRO A 160 -9.52 -2.27 -19.31
C PRO A 160 -9.85 -0.79 -19.53
N THR A 161 -11.05 -0.34 -19.15
CA THR A 161 -11.48 1.06 -19.23
C THR A 161 -11.42 1.78 -17.88
N SER A 162 -11.05 1.07 -16.82
CA SER A 162 -10.90 1.62 -15.48
C SER A 162 -9.98 2.85 -15.49
N ARG A 163 -10.27 3.79 -14.60
CA ARG A 163 -9.32 4.90 -14.27
C ARG A 163 -7.95 4.39 -13.78
N HIS A 164 -7.87 3.12 -13.41
CA HIS A 164 -6.64 2.45 -12.96
C HIS A 164 -6.02 1.55 -14.04
N LYS A 165 -6.46 1.64 -15.31
CA LYS A 165 -5.92 0.82 -16.42
C LYS A 165 -4.38 0.89 -16.54
N GLY A 166 -3.76 2.02 -16.22
CA GLY A 166 -2.31 2.14 -16.22
C GLY A 166 -1.61 1.18 -15.25
N LYS A 167 -2.30 0.78 -14.17
CA LYS A 167 -1.81 -0.28 -13.27
C LYS A 167 -1.86 -1.65 -13.93
N LEU A 168 -2.93 -1.96 -14.67
CA LEU A 168 -3.01 -3.20 -15.47
C LEU A 168 -1.92 -3.24 -16.53
N ASN A 169 -1.75 -2.17 -17.29
CA ASN A 169 -0.71 -2.07 -18.31
C ASN A 169 0.69 -2.30 -17.68
N SER A 170 0.91 -1.82 -16.46
CA SER A 170 2.17 -2.07 -15.74
C SER A 170 2.33 -3.54 -15.33
N GLU A 171 1.27 -4.22 -14.87
CA GLU A 171 1.28 -5.65 -14.59
C GLU A 171 1.59 -6.46 -15.86
N ASP A 172 0.94 -6.13 -16.98
CA ASP A 172 1.15 -6.78 -18.26
C ASP A 172 2.59 -6.54 -18.78
N CYS A 173 3.10 -5.31 -18.67
CA CYS A 173 4.47 -4.98 -19.03
C CYS A 173 5.50 -5.83 -18.25
N LEU A 174 5.34 -6.00 -16.95
CA LEU A 174 6.24 -6.83 -16.13
C LEU A 174 6.21 -8.29 -16.57
N LYS A 175 5.03 -8.79 -16.93
CA LYS A 175 4.82 -10.14 -17.46
C LYS A 175 5.48 -10.31 -18.83
N GLU A 176 5.28 -9.36 -19.75
CA GLU A 176 5.83 -9.38 -21.11
C GLU A 176 7.36 -9.30 -21.11
N LEU A 177 7.95 -8.56 -20.17
CA LEU A 177 9.40 -8.49 -19.97
C LEU A 177 9.99 -9.80 -19.41
N GLY A 178 9.15 -10.77 -19.01
CA GLY A 178 9.59 -12.03 -18.44
C GLY A 178 10.28 -11.91 -17.08
N LEU A 179 10.05 -10.82 -16.37
CA LEU A 179 10.62 -10.63 -15.03
C LEU A 179 9.97 -11.57 -14.00
N PRO A 180 10.67 -12.01 -12.96
CA PRO A 180 10.05 -12.58 -11.78
C PRO A 180 9.29 -11.46 -11.04
N TRP A 181 8.00 -11.36 -11.22
CA TRP A 181 7.18 -10.28 -10.66
C TRP A 181 6.05 -10.79 -9.78
N CYS A 182 5.55 -9.94 -8.89
CA CYS A 182 4.25 -10.08 -8.26
C CYS A 182 3.60 -8.71 -8.07
N SER A 183 2.29 -8.69 -7.90
CA SER A 183 1.51 -7.46 -7.79
C SER A 183 0.59 -7.49 -6.58
N PHE A 184 0.47 -6.36 -5.91
CA PHE A 184 -0.46 -6.16 -4.79
C PHE A 184 -1.56 -5.19 -5.22
N ARG A 185 -2.82 -5.60 -5.06
CA ARG A 185 -4.02 -4.82 -5.37
C ARG A 185 -4.75 -4.44 -4.07
N PRO A 186 -4.26 -3.42 -3.34
CA PRO A 186 -4.95 -2.96 -2.16
C PRO A 186 -6.27 -2.28 -2.53
N THR A 187 -7.24 -2.34 -1.61
CA THR A 187 -8.46 -1.54 -1.60
C THR A 187 -8.16 -0.13 -1.06
N TYR A 188 -9.06 0.50 -0.31
CA TYR A 188 -8.73 1.75 0.38
C TYR A 188 -7.69 1.49 1.47
N ILE A 189 -6.53 2.11 1.33
CA ILE A 189 -5.48 2.05 2.35
C ILE A 189 -5.73 3.18 3.35
N CYS A 190 -5.93 2.85 4.61
CA CYS A 190 -6.11 3.80 5.69
C CYS A 190 -4.93 3.77 6.66
N GLY A 191 -4.80 4.82 7.44
CA GLY A 191 -3.78 4.94 8.47
C GLY A 191 -3.06 6.28 8.48
N PRO A 192 -2.22 6.51 9.50
CA PRO A 192 -1.51 7.77 9.68
C PRO A 192 -0.62 8.13 8.48
N GLN A 193 -0.50 9.43 8.23
CA GLN A 193 0.22 10.01 7.09
C GLN A 193 -0.41 9.75 5.71
N ASN A 194 -1.63 9.23 5.66
CA ASN A 194 -2.36 9.14 4.41
C ASN A 194 -2.63 10.56 3.87
N TYR A 195 -2.23 10.81 2.63
CA TYR A 195 -2.43 12.10 1.96
C TYR A 195 -3.73 12.18 1.14
N ASN A 196 -4.46 11.07 1.05
CA ASN A 196 -5.79 10.98 0.44
C ASN A 196 -6.70 10.08 1.30
N PRO A 197 -6.92 10.45 2.58
CA PRO A 197 -7.59 9.59 3.55
C PRO A 197 -9.11 9.61 3.38
N VAL A 198 -9.69 8.49 2.96
CA VAL A 198 -11.15 8.32 2.91
C VAL A 198 -11.74 8.40 4.32
N GLU A 199 -11.08 7.77 5.29
CA GLU A 199 -11.50 7.74 6.69
C GLU A 199 -11.56 9.14 7.33
N ARG A 200 -10.67 10.04 6.93
CA ARG A 200 -10.59 11.39 7.48
C ARG A 200 -11.87 12.21 7.26
N PHE A 201 -12.51 12.04 6.12
CA PHE A 201 -13.78 12.67 5.82
C PHE A 201 -14.82 12.39 6.91
N PHE A 202 -14.92 11.13 7.35
CA PHE A 202 -15.89 10.74 8.37
C PHE A 202 -15.51 11.29 9.75
N PHE A 203 -14.25 11.15 10.14
CA PHE A 203 -13.77 11.66 11.43
C PHE A 203 -13.92 13.16 11.56
N GLU A 204 -13.48 13.94 10.57
CA GLU A 204 -13.54 15.41 10.62
C GLU A 204 -14.99 15.95 10.66
N ARG A 205 -15.91 15.29 9.98
CA ARG A 205 -17.30 15.72 10.02
C ARG A 205 -17.95 15.43 11.35
N VAL A 206 -17.77 14.24 11.88
CA VAL A 206 -18.29 13.85 13.20
C VAL A 206 -17.67 14.70 14.31
N ASP A 207 -16.36 14.90 14.29
CA ASP A 207 -15.68 15.72 15.29
C ASP A 207 -16.16 17.17 15.31
N ALA A 208 -16.48 17.70 14.14
CA ALA A 208 -17.01 19.06 13.96
C ALA A 208 -18.55 19.16 14.11
N ASP A 209 -19.23 18.12 14.60
CA ASP A 209 -20.69 18.03 14.72
C ASP A 209 -21.43 18.38 13.40
N ARG A 210 -20.88 17.89 12.27
CA ARG A 210 -21.44 18.10 10.93
C ARG A 210 -22.04 16.80 10.40
N PRO A 211 -23.18 16.87 9.68
CA PRO A 211 -23.77 15.70 9.06
C PRO A 211 -22.78 14.99 8.12
N VAL A 212 -22.76 13.68 8.16
CA VAL A 212 -21.99 12.83 7.22
C VAL A 212 -22.89 12.54 6.02
N CYS A 213 -22.62 13.21 4.90
CA CYS A 213 -23.38 13.02 3.67
C CYS A 213 -22.85 11.81 2.92
N ILE A 214 -23.68 10.78 2.73
CA ILE A 214 -23.33 9.51 2.09
C ILE A 214 -24.18 9.34 0.83
N PRO A 215 -23.56 9.12 -0.35
CA PRO A 215 -24.30 8.90 -1.59
C PRO A 215 -25.02 7.55 -1.57
N GLY A 216 -26.24 7.52 -2.12
CA GLY A 216 -27.12 6.36 -2.14
C GLY A 216 -27.61 6.00 -0.74
N HIS A 217 -27.86 4.73 -0.50
CA HIS A 217 -28.47 4.23 0.74
C HIS A 217 -27.45 3.89 1.86
N GLY A 218 -26.18 4.19 1.68
CA GLY A 218 -25.13 4.00 2.70
C GLY A 218 -24.74 2.55 3.01
N GLN A 219 -25.43 1.56 2.45
CA GLN A 219 -25.20 0.13 2.74
C GLN A 219 -24.20 -0.55 1.77
N HIS A 220 -23.62 0.20 0.85
CA HIS A 220 -22.54 -0.32 0.02
C HIS A 220 -21.36 -0.73 0.88
N LEU A 221 -20.87 -1.94 0.65
CA LEU A 221 -19.71 -2.47 1.34
C LEU A 221 -18.40 -1.88 0.80
N THR A 222 -17.46 -1.64 1.68
CA THR A 222 -16.10 -1.26 1.35
C THR A 222 -15.10 -2.03 2.21
N GLY A 223 -13.92 -2.26 1.67
CA GLY A 223 -12.77 -2.82 2.40
C GLY A 223 -11.80 -1.70 2.76
N LEU A 224 -11.45 -1.57 4.02
CA LEU A 224 -10.42 -0.66 4.49
C LEU A 224 -9.21 -1.50 4.94
N GLY A 225 -8.07 -1.34 4.29
CA GLY A 225 -6.82 -2.02 4.67
C GLY A 225 -5.91 -1.09 5.45
N HIS A 226 -5.33 -1.55 6.56
CA HIS A 226 -4.37 -0.73 7.29
C HIS A 226 -3.00 -0.72 6.59
N VAL A 227 -2.35 0.43 6.57
CA VAL A 227 -1.08 0.63 5.89
C VAL A 227 0.06 -0.26 6.43
N GLU A 228 0.06 -0.54 7.74
CA GLU A 228 1.04 -1.45 8.35
C GLU A 228 0.85 -2.89 7.84
N ASP A 229 -0.40 -3.37 7.74
CA ASP A 229 -0.70 -4.71 7.24
C ASP A 229 -0.27 -4.87 5.78
N LEU A 230 -0.49 -3.83 4.96
CA LEU A 230 -0.02 -3.80 3.58
C LEU A 230 1.51 -3.88 3.51
N ALA A 231 2.22 -3.13 4.35
CA ALA A 231 3.69 -3.16 4.39
C ALA A 231 4.21 -4.56 4.77
N VAL A 232 3.62 -5.19 5.78
CA VAL A 232 3.93 -6.56 6.21
C VAL A 232 3.63 -7.56 5.08
N ALA A 233 2.45 -7.46 4.44
CA ALA A 233 2.07 -8.35 3.34
C ALA A 233 3.07 -8.25 2.17
N MET A 234 3.45 -7.04 1.77
CA MET A 234 4.41 -6.83 0.69
C MET A 234 5.81 -7.34 1.08
N ALA A 235 6.30 -7.05 2.27
CA ALA A 235 7.62 -7.52 2.72
C ALA A 235 7.69 -9.05 2.87
N ASN A 236 6.56 -9.73 3.04
CA ASN A 236 6.48 -11.19 3.15
C ASN A 236 6.80 -11.95 1.86
N VAL A 237 6.94 -11.29 0.71
CA VAL A 237 7.35 -11.96 -0.54
C VAL A 237 8.83 -12.35 -0.52
N ILE A 238 9.64 -11.62 0.24
CA ILE A 238 11.10 -11.87 0.31
C ILE A 238 11.36 -13.30 0.82
N GLY A 239 12.09 -14.07 0.04
CA GLY A 239 12.39 -15.48 0.31
C GLY A 239 11.24 -16.45 0.03
N ARG A 240 10.24 -16.01 -0.76
CA ARG A 240 9.08 -16.82 -1.17
C ARG A 240 8.78 -16.72 -2.66
N GLU A 241 9.79 -16.47 -3.47
CA GLU A 241 9.67 -16.28 -4.92
C GLU A 241 9.04 -17.48 -5.62
N ASP A 242 9.27 -18.69 -5.11
CA ASP A 242 8.68 -19.93 -5.57
C ASP A 242 7.14 -19.93 -5.50
N ARG A 243 6.57 -19.12 -4.64
CA ARG A 243 5.12 -19.01 -4.41
C ARG A 243 4.53 -17.71 -4.89
N THR A 244 5.36 -16.68 -5.05
CA THR A 244 4.87 -15.32 -5.31
C THR A 244 5.06 -14.88 -6.74
N THR A 245 6.01 -15.44 -7.47
CA THR A 245 6.28 -15.07 -8.86
C THR A 245 5.07 -15.34 -9.77
N GLY A 246 4.71 -14.33 -10.55
CA GLY A 246 3.58 -14.37 -11.49
C GLY A 246 2.20 -14.23 -10.84
N ASN A 247 2.15 -13.96 -9.54
CA ASN A 247 0.89 -13.88 -8.81
C ASN A 247 0.49 -12.44 -8.47
N VAL A 248 -0.82 -12.27 -8.36
CA VAL A 248 -1.48 -11.04 -7.89
C VAL A 248 -2.08 -11.32 -6.52
N TYR A 249 -2.06 -10.33 -5.63
CA TYR A 249 -2.61 -10.45 -4.28
C TYR A 249 -3.54 -9.27 -3.98
N ASN A 250 -4.78 -9.55 -3.61
CA ASN A 250 -5.66 -8.57 -3.03
C ASN A 250 -5.29 -8.32 -1.57
N VAL A 251 -5.20 -7.05 -1.17
CA VAL A 251 -4.89 -6.69 0.21
C VAL A 251 -5.98 -5.79 0.76
N GLN A 252 -6.72 -6.32 1.70
CA GLN A 252 -7.79 -5.62 2.42
C GLN A 252 -7.98 -6.22 3.80
N ASN A 253 -8.78 -5.59 4.64
CA ASN A 253 -9.19 -6.19 5.89
C ASN A 253 -10.08 -7.44 5.62
N THR A 254 -10.05 -8.39 6.53
CA THR A 254 -10.92 -9.59 6.51
C THR A 254 -12.39 -9.25 6.67
N GLN A 255 -12.71 -8.09 7.25
CA GLN A 255 -14.08 -7.60 7.44
C GLN A 255 -14.37 -6.44 6.48
N ALA A 256 -15.47 -6.54 5.75
CA ALA A 256 -16.05 -5.42 5.03
C ALA A 256 -16.91 -4.57 5.97
N ILE A 257 -17.05 -3.29 5.65
CA ILE A 257 -17.88 -2.33 6.40
C ILE A 257 -18.72 -1.52 5.42
N THR A 258 -19.94 -1.14 5.79
CA THR A 258 -20.74 -0.21 5.00
C THR A 258 -20.28 1.23 5.21
N PHE A 259 -20.59 2.15 4.30
CA PHE A 259 -20.26 3.57 4.52
C PHE A 259 -20.95 4.15 5.75
N ASP A 260 -22.19 3.75 6.03
CA ASP A 260 -22.87 4.05 7.31
C ASP A 260 -22.10 3.47 8.50
N GLY A 261 -21.58 2.29 8.36
CA GLY A 261 -20.74 1.64 9.37
C GLY A 261 -19.45 2.41 9.64
N VAL A 262 -18.82 2.98 8.61
CA VAL A 262 -17.64 3.86 8.77
C VAL A 262 -18.01 5.10 9.58
N ALA A 263 -19.11 5.77 9.23
CA ALA A 263 -19.59 6.95 9.97
C ALA A 263 -19.88 6.63 11.45
N LYS A 264 -20.61 5.54 11.71
CA LYS A 264 -20.91 5.09 13.08
C LYS A 264 -19.65 4.70 13.86
N THR A 265 -18.67 4.08 13.18
CA THR A 265 -17.40 3.72 13.82
C THR A 265 -16.58 4.96 14.15
N ALA A 266 -16.52 5.94 13.25
CA ALA A 266 -15.88 7.22 13.51
C ALA A 266 -16.51 7.92 14.71
N ALA A 267 -17.86 7.97 14.78
CA ALA A 267 -18.59 8.55 15.88
C ALA A 267 -18.26 7.86 17.23
N LYS A 268 -18.25 6.55 17.25
CA LYS A 268 -17.87 5.77 18.44
C LYS A 268 -16.44 6.08 18.92
N VAL A 269 -15.50 6.25 17.99
CA VAL A 269 -14.09 6.56 18.34
C VAL A 269 -13.96 7.97 18.87
N VAL A 270 -14.68 8.94 18.30
CA VAL A 270 -14.68 10.34 18.73
C VAL A 270 -15.49 10.55 20.02
N GLY A 271 -16.35 9.60 20.39
CA GLY A 271 -17.24 9.72 21.56
C GLY A 271 -18.48 10.59 21.30
N LYS A 272 -18.92 10.67 20.05
CA LYS A 272 -20.08 11.44 19.59
C LYS A 272 -21.09 10.55 18.87
N GLU A 273 -22.22 11.14 18.47
CA GLU A 273 -23.16 10.52 17.54
C GLU A 273 -22.92 11.03 16.12
N ALA A 274 -23.18 10.20 15.11
CA ALA A 274 -23.12 10.61 13.72
C ALA A 274 -24.51 10.92 13.19
N GLU A 275 -24.74 12.13 12.78
CA GLU A 275 -25.86 12.47 11.92
C GLU A 275 -25.52 12.04 10.49
N ILE A 276 -26.26 11.08 9.93
CA ILE A 276 -26.03 10.55 8.58
C ILE A 276 -27.14 11.05 7.67
N ILE A 277 -26.77 11.65 6.55
CA ILE A 277 -27.70 12.12 5.50
C ILE A 277 -27.39 11.33 4.24
N HIS A 278 -28.37 10.57 3.75
CA HIS A 278 -28.29 9.90 2.46
C HIS A 278 -28.80 10.84 1.36
N TYR A 279 -28.13 10.84 0.19
CA TYR A 279 -28.50 11.66 -0.93
C TYR A 279 -28.26 10.96 -2.28
N GLU A 280 -29.08 11.26 -3.27
CA GLU A 280 -28.86 10.79 -4.62
C GLU A 280 -27.96 11.78 -5.39
N PRO A 281 -26.76 11.35 -5.84
CA PRO A 281 -25.81 12.25 -6.52
C PRO A 281 -26.38 12.93 -7.76
N LYS A 282 -27.30 12.27 -8.48
CA LYS A 282 -27.95 12.82 -9.67
C LYS A 282 -28.86 14.03 -9.39
N ASP A 283 -29.30 14.20 -8.15
CA ASP A 283 -30.19 15.30 -7.74
C ASP A 283 -29.42 16.57 -7.37
N PHE A 284 -28.08 16.53 -7.43
CA PHE A 284 -27.21 17.64 -7.07
C PHE A 284 -26.30 18.05 -8.23
N ALA A 285 -26.25 19.37 -8.50
CA ALA A 285 -25.24 19.93 -9.38
C ALA A 285 -23.93 20.12 -8.62
N PHE A 286 -22.94 19.31 -8.91
CA PHE A 286 -21.60 19.49 -8.37
C PHE A 286 -20.83 20.54 -9.18
N PRO A 287 -19.96 21.35 -8.54
CA PRO A 287 -19.09 22.27 -9.26
C PRO A 287 -18.28 21.54 -10.35
N GLU A 288 -18.11 22.20 -11.49
CA GLU A 288 -17.37 21.64 -12.63
C GLU A 288 -15.98 21.13 -12.20
N GLY A 289 -15.63 19.94 -12.64
CA GLY A 289 -14.37 19.27 -12.29
C GLY A 289 -14.34 18.56 -10.93
N LYS A 290 -15.40 18.64 -10.09
CA LYS A 290 -15.51 17.85 -8.86
C LYS A 290 -16.37 16.62 -9.09
N LYS A 291 -15.80 15.46 -8.80
CA LYS A 291 -16.52 14.18 -8.83
C LYS A 291 -16.95 13.82 -7.42
N VAL A 292 -18.11 13.18 -7.30
CA VAL A 292 -18.50 12.48 -6.07
C VAL A 292 -17.49 11.36 -5.85
N CYS A 293 -16.94 11.27 -4.67
CA CYS A 293 -16.00 10.21 -4.28
C CYS A 293 -16.72 8.89 -4.08
#